data_13e2d40b1e7833a75438432b39610b81
#
_entry.id   13e2d40b1e7833a75438432b39610b81
#
_cell.length_a   1.000
_cell.length_b   1.000
_cell.length_c   1.000
_cell.angle_alpha   90.00
_cell.angle_beta   90.00
_cell.angle_gamma   90.00
#
_symmetry.space_group_name_H-M   'P 1'
#
loop_
_entity.id
_entity.type
_entity.pdbx_description
1 polymer ?
#
loop_
_entity_poly.entity_id
_entity_poly.type
_entity_poly.pdbx_seq_one_letter_code
_entity_poly.pdbx_strand_id
1 'polypeptide(L)'
;IKKLGFSFHAPYGVFKRIIDYRNWDFCQIQFNYMDTEHQAGLKGLEYAESKGVGIVVMEPVKGGTLAALPLYASDPLTAAESGKSMASWALRYVAGFDNVKVILSGMSNEEQLEDNLSTFSPYVPFTDHEKVALDAAITALKARPNNGCTGCKYCLPCASGVEIPRVFRVWNDFQRYQNEDAAAAD
;
A
#
# COMPACT_ATOMS: atom_id res chain seq x y z
N ILE A 1 19.50 -22.28 -10.29
CA ILE A 1 18.54 -21.17 -10.15
C ILE A 1 17.83 -21.03 -11.49
N LYS A 2 16.49 -21.05 -11.48
CA LYS A 2 15.67 -20.94 -12.70
C LYS A 2 15.22 -19.51 -12.96
N LYS A 3 15.02 -18.71 -11.91
CA LYS A 3 14.57 -17.33 -11.97
C LYS A 3 15.32 -16.48 -10.96
N LEU A 4 15.61 -15.22 -11.31
CA LEU A 4 16.34 -14.29 -10.49
C LEU A 4 15.57 -12.96 -10.36
N GLY A 5 15.39 -12.51 -9.16
CA GLY A 5 14.73 -11.24 -8.84
C GLY A 5 15.42 -10.49 -7.70
N PHE A 6 14.84 -9.38 -7.30
CA PHE A 6 15.30 -8.57 -6.17
C PHE A 6 14.12 -7.98 -5.39
N SER A 7 14.35 -7.67 -4.13
CA SER A 7 13.44 -6.88 -3.29
C SER A 7 13.95 -5.44 -3.24
N PHE A 8 13.01 -4.48 -3.15
CA PHE A 8 13.35 -3.07 -3.31
C PHE A 8 12.62 -2.15 -2.32
N HIS A 9 13.39 -1.22 -1.71
CA HIS A 9 12.93 -0.27 -0.68
C HIS A 9 13.60 1.10 -0.80
N ALA A 10 13.77 1.62 -2.01
CA ALA A 10 14.43 2.91 -2.22
C ALA A 10 13.64 3.78 -3.24
N PRO A 11 13.99 5.05 -3.47
CA PRO A 11 13.28 5.90 -4.42
C PRO A 11 13.35 5.39 -5.87
N TYR A 12 12.35 5.76 -6.68
CA TYR A 12 12.19 5.36 -8.08
C TYR A 12 13.46 5.51 -8.94
N GLY A 13 14.24 6.58 -8.76
CA GLY A 13 15.48 6.76 -9.54
C GLY A 13 16.50 5.64 -9.33
N VAL A 14 16.58 5.06 -8.12
CA VAL A 14 17.41 3.89 -7.83
C VAL A 14 16.78 2.63 -8.41
N PHE A 15 15.46 2.49 -8.32
CA PHE A 15 14.70 1.38 -8.91
C PHE A 15 15.00 1.22 -10.40
N LYS A 16 14.88 2.33 -11.14
CA LYS A 16 15.16 2.36 -12.58
C LYS A 16 16.57 1.86 -12.91
N ARG A 17 17.58 2.32 -12.15
CA ARG A 17 18.98 1.88 -12.35
C ARG A 17 19.16 0.39 -12.13
N ILE A 18 18.47 -0.19 -11.13
CA ILE A 18 18.54 -1.63 -10.84
C ILE A 18 17.84 -2.43 -11.92
N ILE A 19 16.65 -2.01 -12.35
CA ILE A 19 15.92 -2.66 -13.46
C ILE A 19 16.77 -2.68 -14.73
N ASP A 20 17.44 -1.57 -15.08
CA ASP A 20 18.26 -1.45 -16.30
C ASP A 20 19.61 -2.20 -16.20
N TYR A 21 20.03 -2.62 -15.00
CA TYR A 21 21.34 -3.24 -14.79
C TYR A 21 21.46 -4.63 -15.43
N ARG A 22 20.36 -5.39 -15.48
CA ARG A 22 20.32 -6.74 -16.10
C ARG A 22 18.89 -7.17 -16.41
N ASN A 23 18.74 -8.30 -17.11
CA ASN A 23 17.43 -8.93 -17.30
C ASN A 23 17.00 -9.64 -16.01
N TRP A 24 16.01 -9.08 -15.32
CA TRP A 24 15.40 -9.66 -14.16
C TRP A 24 14.13 -10.42 -14.54
N ASP A 25 13.85 -11.55 -13.86
CA ASP A 25 12.59 -12.26 -14.03
C ASP A 25 11.45 -11.61 -13.25
N PHE A 26 11.75 -11.07 -12.06
CA PHE A 26 10.78 -10.38 -11.20
C PHE A 26 11.46 -9.38 -10.25
N CYS A 27 10.67 -8.50 -9.69
CA CYS A 27 11.08 -7.70 -8.53
C CYS A 27 9.95 -7.61 -7.51
N GLN A 28 10.31 -7.47 -6.23
CA GLN A 28 9.37 -7.32 -5.13
C GLN A 28 9.39 -5.87 -4.68
N ILE A 29 8.21 -5.23 -4.65
CA ILE A 29 8.04 -3.84 -4.25
C ILE A 29 6.88 -3.69 -3.25
N GLN A 30 6.96 -2.68 -2.40
CA GLN A 30 5.82 -2.19 -1.64
C GLN A 30 4.87 -1.45 -2.58
N PHE A 31 3.58 -1.84 -2.59
CA PHE A 31 2.59 -1.15 -3.41
C PHE A 31 1.17 -1.35 -2.88
N ASN A 32 0.43 -0.24 -2.74
CA ASN A 32 -0.98 -0.20 -2.39
C ASN A 32 -1.60 1.14 -2.87
N TYR A 33 -2.90 1.30 -2.78
CA TYR A 33 -3.59 2.49 -3.31
C TYR A 33 -3.27 3.81 -2.57
N MET A 34 -2.69 3.77 -1.36
CA MET A 34 -2.26 4.96 -0.63
C MET A 34 -0.82 5.36 -0.92
N ASP A 35 0.03 4.40 -1.27
CA ASP A 35 1.48 4.56 -1.44
C ASP A 35 1.92 4.56 -2.91
N THR A 36 1.06 5.05 -3.81
CA THR A 36 1.32 5.06 -5.26
C THR A 36 2.55 5.89 -5.68
N GLU A 37 3.01 6.81 -4.83
CA GLU A 37 4.21 7.62 -5.07
C GLU A 37 5.37 7.26 -4.12
N HIS A 38 5.18 6.26 -3.24
CA HIS A 38 6.19 5.86 -2.27
C HIS A 38 7.16 4.84 -2.88
N GLN A 39 8.47 4.99 -2.62
CA GLN A 39 9.55 4.12 -3.11
C GLN A 39 9.54 3.97 -4.65
N ALA A 40 9.38 2.76 -5.18
CA ALA A 40 9.19 2.50 -6.60
C ALA A 40 7.87 3.09 -7.10
N GLY A 41 6.80 2.91 -6.33
CA GLY A 41 5.46 3.41 -6.60
C GLY A 41 4.87 2.94 -7.92
N LEU A 42 3.85 3.64 -8.39
CA LEU A 42 3.19 3.35 -9.67
C LEU A 42 4.17 3.48 -10.85
N LYS A 43 5.01 4.52 -10.83
CA LYS A 43 6.03 4.72 -11.89
C LYS A 43 7.01 3.54 -12.00
N GLY A 44 7.37 2.94 -10.85
CA GLY A 44 8.24 1.76 -10.83
C GLY A 44 7.52 0.52 -11.36
N LEU A 45 6.25 0.34 -11.02
CA LEU A 45 5.42 -0.74 -11.52
C LEU A 45 5.29 -0.68 -13.04
N GLU A 46 4.90 0.49 -13.60
CA GLU A 46 4.79 0.73 -15.04
C GLU A 46 6.14 0.56 -15.76
N TYR A 47 7.24 1.01 -15.14
CA TYR A 47 8.57 0.85 -15.71
C TYR A 47 8.99 -0.62 -15.78
N ALA A 48 8.74 -1.40 -14.71
CA ALA A 48 9.00 -2.84 -14.71
C ALA A 48 8.19 -3.57 -15.79
N GLU A 49 6.92 -3.18 -15.98
CA GLU A 49 6.05 -3.71 -17.03
C GLU A 49 6.65 -3.45 -18.42
N SER A 50 7.11 -2.24 -18.70
CA SER A 50 7.75 -1.86 -19.97
C SER A 50 9.01 -2.68 -20.27
N LYS A 51 9.60 -3.30 -19.24
CA LYS A 51 10.80 -4.17 -19.35
C LYS A 51 10.46 -5.66 -19.28
N GLY A 52 9.19 -6.03 -19.17
CA GLY A 52 8.75 -7.42 -19.03
C GLY A 52 9.11 -8.05 -17.67
N VAL A 53 9.39 -7.24 -16.65
CA VAL A 53 9.73 -7.71 -15.29
C VAL A 53 8.46 -7.88 -14.48
N GLY A 54 8.19 -9.11 -14.01
CA GLY A 54 7.03 -9.40 -13.15
C GLY A 54 7.16 -8.75 -11.77
N ILE A 55 6.03 -8.34 -11.20
CA ILE A 55 5.97 -7.72 -9.87
C ILE A 55 5.45 -8.71 -8.83
N VAL A 56 6.14 -8.78 -7.70
CA VAL A 56 5.66 -9.33 -6.43
C VAL A 56 5.33 -8.15 -5.52
N VAL A 57 4.08 -8.03 -5.10
CA VAL A 57 3.63 -6.93 -4.23
C VAL A 57 3.74 -7.36 -2.77
N MET A 58 4.44 -6.56 -1.95
CA MET A 58 4.37 -6.58 -0.50
C MET A 58 3.61 -5.34 0.01
N GLU A 59 3.10 -5.42 1.23
CA GLU A 59 2.32 -4.34 1.87
C GLU A 59 1.04 -3.94 1.10
N PRO A 60 0.30 -4.87 0.46
CA PRO A 60 -0.92 -4.51 -0.25
C PRO A 60 -1.98 -3.90 0.67
N VAL A 61 -1.99 -4.29 1.95
CA VAL A 61 -2.88 -3.76 3.00
C VAL A 61 -2.17 -2.82 3.98
N LYS A 62 -0.94 -2.36 3.67
CA LYS A 62 -0.17 -1.38 4.47
C LYS A 62 -0.07 -1.80 5.94
N GLY A 63 0.51 -2.98 6.20
CA GLY A 63 0.63 -3.53 7.56
C GLY A 63 -0.71 -3.75 8.27
N GLY A 64 -1.80 -3.98 7.53
CA GLY A 64 -3.15 -4.13 8.06
C GLY A 64 -3.95 -2.82 8.16
N THR A 65 -3.33 -1.66 8.04
CA THR A 65 -3.99 -0.36 8.16
C THR A 65 -5.16 -0.18 7.18
N LEU A 66 -5.01 -0.68 5.95
CA LEU A 66 -6.05 -0.60 4.93
C LEU A 66 -7.14 -1.67 5.06
N ALA A 67 -6.98 -2.60 5.98
CA ALA A 67 -8.02 -3.60 6.31
C ALA A 67 -9.02 -3.08 7.36
N ALA A 68 -8.69 -1.98 8.06
CA ALA A 68 -9.52 -1.38 9.12
C ALA A 68 -9.60 0.14 8.93
N LEU A 69 -10.37 0.58 7.95
CA LEU A 69 -10.54 2.00 7.65
C LEU A 69 -11.58 2.66 8.59
N PRO A 70 -11.38 3.94 8.96
CA PRO A 70 -12.39 4.70 9.66
C PRO A 70 -13.64 4.94 8.77
N LEU A 71 -14.81 5.12 9.39
CA LEU A 71 -16.11 5.22 8.69
C LEU A 71 -16.10 6.24 7.54
N TYR A 72 -15.51 7.41 7.74
CA TYR A 72 -15.48 8.46 6.71
C TYR A 72 -14.75 8.01 5.41
N ALA A 73 -13.94 6.96 5.45
CA ALA A 73 -13.25 6.40 4.30
C ALA A 73 -13.84 5.04 3.87
N SER A 74 -14.39 4.25 4.79
CA SER A 74 -15.03 2.98 4.46
C SER A 74 -16.45 3.11 3.92
N ASP A 75 -17.21 4.15 4.32
CA ASP A 75 -18.60 4.34 3.91
C ASP A 75 -18.79 4.33 2.38
N PRO A 76 -18.03 5.08 1.56
CA PRO A 76 -18.19 5.03 0.11
C PRO A 76 -17.91 3.64 -0.47
N LEU A 77 -16.98 2.87 0.11
CA LEU A 77 -16.65 1.51 -0.34
C LEU A 77 -17.78 0.55 0.00
N THR A 78 -18.30 0.64 1.24
CA THR A 78 -19.42 -0.20 1.69
C THR A 78 -20.70 0.11 0.93
N ALA A 79 -20.93 1.38 0.55
CA ALA A 79 -22.07 1.80 -0.26
C ALA A 79 -21.98 1.28 -1.70
N ALA A 80 -20.76 1.19 -2.25
CA ALA A 80 -20.55 0.68 -3.61
C ALA A 80 -20.68 -0.84 -3.68
N GLU A 81 -20.16 -1.57 -2.69
CA GLU A 81 -20.27 -3.02 -2.59
C GLU A 81 -20.37 -3.47 -1.13
N SER A 82 -21.58 -3.77 -0.68
CA SER A 82 -21.81 -4.29 0.67
C SER A 82 -21.31 -5.74 0.79
N GLY A 83 -20.72 -6.07 1.94
CA GLY A 83 -20.27 -7.43 2.24
C GLY A 83 -18.85 -7.76 1.78
N LYS A 84 -18.13 -6.82 1.18
CA LYS A 84 -16.70 -6.95 0.92
C LYS A 84 -15.89 -6.31 2.05
N SER A 85 -14.84 -6.99 2.48
CA SER A 85 -13.90 -6.47 3.47
C SER A 85 -13.08 -5.31 2.91
N MET A 86 -12.58 -4.43 3.77
CA MET A 86 -11.63 -3.39 3.36
C MET A 86 -10.32 -3.98 2.82
N ALA A 87 -9.91 -5.15 3.33
CA ALA A 87 -8.77 -5.90 2.80
C ALA A 87 -8.99 -6.30 1.34
N SER A 88 -10.19 -6.77 0.99
CA SER A 88 -10.54 -7.16 -0.37
C SER A 88 -10.41 -5.99 -1.36
N TRP A 89 -10.77 -4.76 -0.97
CA TRP A 89 -10.57 -3.56 -1.78
C TRP A 89 -9.07 -3.32 -2.05
N ALA A 90 -8.23 -3.43 -1.03
CA ALA A 90 -6.79 -3.24 -1.20
C ALA A 90 -6.14 -4.32 -2.07
N LEU A 91 -6.54 -5.57 -1.88
CA LEU A 91 -6.03 -6.71 -2.66
C LEU A 91 -6.47 -6.64 -4.13
N ARG A 92 -7.75 -6.32 -4.38
CA ARG A 92 -8.30 -6.15 -5.75
C ARG A 92 -7.62 -4.98 -6.48
N TYR A 93 -7.28 -3.89 -5.76
CA TYR A 93 -6.55 -2.77 -6.36
C TYR A 93 -5.22 -3.21 -6.95
N VAL A 94 -4.38 -3.91 -6.18
CA VAL A 94 -3.07 -4.35 -6.67
C VAL A 94 -3.17 -5.47 -7.70
N ALA A 95 -4.22 -6.31 -7.62
CA ALA A 95 -4.48 -7.36 -8.60
C ALA A 95 -4.93 -6.83 -9.97
N GLY A 96 -5.36 -5.57 -10.04
CA GLY A 96 -5.79 -4.93 -11.28
C GLY A 96 -4.65 -4.56 -12.24
N PHE A 97 -3.38 -4.77 -11.86
CA PHE A 97 -2.22 -4.48 -12.70
C PHE A 97 -1.69 -5.75 -13.36
N ASP A 98 -1.63 -5.79 -14.68
CA ASP A 98 -1.30 -6.99 -15.46
C ASP A 98 0.07 -7.59 -15.15
N ASN A 99 1.06 -6.77 -14.79
CA ASN A 99 2.39 -7.24 -14.45
C ASN A 99 2.55 -7.66 -12.96
N VAL A 100 1.54 -7.50 -12.13
CA VAL A 100 1.52 -8.08 -10.77
C VAL A 100 1.27 -9.58 -10.89
N LYS A 101 2.26 -10.38 -10.48
CA LYS A 101 2.23 -11.85 -10.59
C LYS A 101 1.98 -12.53 -9.27
N VAL A 102 2.35 -11.88 -8.16
CA VAL A 102 2.16 -12.40 -6.81
C VAL A 102 1.80 -11.25 -5.88
N ILE A 103 0.83 -11.47 -5.01
CA ILE A 103 0.44 -10.56 -3.93
C ILE A 103 0.70 -11.28 -2.62
N LEU A 104 1.58 -10.72 -1.79
CA LEU A 104 1.87 -11.26 -0.48
C LEU A 104 0.84 -10.75 0.53
N SER A 105 0.26 -11.65 1.30
CA SER A 105 -0.67 -11.30 2.36
C SER A 105 -0.24 -11.94 3.68
N GLY A 106 -0.16 -11.13 4.75
CA GLY A 106 0.21 -11.53 6.09
C GLY A 106 -1.00 -11.98 6.91
N MET A 107 -1.70 -13.02 6.48
CA MET A 107 -2.83 -13.60 7.21
C MET A 107 -2.35 -14.24 8.51
N SER A 108 -3.04 -13.98 9.62
CA SER A 108 -2.70 -14.49 10.94
C SER A 108 -3.80 -15.36 11.58
N ASN A 109 -4.95 -15.48 10.91
CA ASN A 109 -6.06 -16.33 11.34
C ASN A 109 -6.84 -16.88 10.13
N GLU A 110 -7.73 -17.83 10.39
CA GLU A 110 -8.52 -18.53 9.36
C GLU A 110 -9.51 -17.59 8.67
N GLU A 111 -10.12 -16.67 9.39
CA GLU A 111 -11.08 -15.70 8.85
C GLU A 111 -10.44 -14.81 7.77
N GLN A 112 -9.22 -14.32 7.99
CA GLN A 112 -8.47 -13.56 7.00
C GLN A 112 -8.09 -14.40 5.78
N LEU A 113 -7.78 -15.68 5.97
CA LEU A 113 -7.51 -16.61 4.88
C LEU A 113 -8.76 -16.80 4.01
N GLU A 114 -9.91 -17.08 4.64
CA GLU A 114 -11.19 -17.28 3.94
C GLU A 114 -11.61 -16.02 3.17
N ASP A 115 -11.48 -14.83 3.78
CA ASP A 115 -11.77 -13.55 3.14
C ASP A 115 -10.89 -13.33 1.89
N ASN A 116 -9.58 -13.57 2.02
CA ASN A 116 -8.67 -13.44 0.89
C ASN A 116 -8.95 -14.47 -0.22
N LEU A 117 -9.26 -15.72 0.14
CA LEU A 117 -9.66 -16.73 -0.83
C LEU A 117 -10.96 -16.32 -1.55
N SER A 118 -11.94 -15.81 -0.83
CA SER A 118 -13.21 -15.34 -1.41
C SER A 118 -12.99 -14.17 -2.38
N THR A 119 -12.01 -13.32 -2.12
CA THR A 119 -11.64 -12.17 -2.97
C THR A 119 -11.09 -12.62 -4.32
N PHE A 120 -10.40 -13.77 -4.37
CA PHE A 120 -9.75 -14.27 -5.58
C PHE A 120 -10.44 -15.48 -6.23
N SER A 121 -11.57 -15.95 -5.69
CA SER A 121 -12.27 -17.15 -6.21
C SER A 121 -13.75 -16.90 -6.50
N PRO A 122 -14.11 -16.34 -7.65
CA PRO A 122 -13.25 -15.81 -8.71
C PRO A 122 -12.75 -14.36 -8.44
N TYR A 123 -11.60 -14.01 -8.99
CA TYR A 123 -11.19 -12.61 -9.06
C TYR A 123 -12.10 -11.82 -9.99
N VAL A 124 -12.63 -10.71 -9.50
CA VAL A 124 -13.45 -9.77 -10.28
C VAL A 124 -12.79 -8.39 -10.27
N PRO A 125 -12.40 -7.85 -11.44
CA PRO A 125 -11.87 -6.49 -11.53
C PRO A 125 -12.87 -5.44 -11.03
N PHE A 126 -12.37 -4.27 -10.62
CA PHE A 126 -13.25 -3.17 -10.26
C PHE A 126 -14.10 -2.68 -11.42
N THR A 127 -15.38 -2.51 -11.16
CA THR A 127 -16.30 -1.73 -12.01
C THR A 127 -15.92 -0.24 -11.93
N ASP A 128 -16.41 0.57 -12.87
CA ASP A 128 -16.17 2.02 -12.84
C ASP A 128 -16.82 2.68 -11.61
N HIS A 129 -17.95 2.17 -11.13
CA HIS A 129 -18.57 2.64 -9.89
C HIS A 129 -17.68 2.36 -8.67
N GLU A 130 -17.08 1.18 -8.58
CA GLU A 130 -16.14 0.85 -7.50
C GLU A 130 -14.87 1.66 -7.57
N LYS A 131 -14.34 1.95 -8.75
CA LYS A 131 -13.19 2.85 -8.91
C LYS A 131 -13.49 4.25 -8.37
N VAL A 132 -14.65 4.81 -8.68
CA VAL A 132 -15.09 6.10 -8.14
C VAL A 132 -15.19 6.07 -6.62
N ALA A 133 -15.74 4.99 -6.05
CA ALA A 133 -15.83 4.81 -4.61
C ALA A 133 -14.44 4.73 -3.94
N LEU A 134 -13.51 4.00 -4.55
CA LEU A 134 -12.13 3.90 -4.07
C LEU A 134 -11.41 5.27 -4.13
N ASP A 135 -11.58 6.02 -5.20
CA ASP A 135 -11.02 7.36 -5.34
C ASP A 135 -11.59 8.33 -4.29
N ALA A 136 -12.88 8.21 -3.98
CA ALA A 136 -13.50 8.99 -2.89
C ALA A 136 -12.90 8.64 -1.52
N ALA A 137 -12.71 7.36 -1.23
CA ALA A 137 -12.06 6.91 0.01
C ALA A 137 -10.61 7.40 0.12
N ILE A 138 -9.83 7.28 -0.94
CA ILE A 138 -8.44 7.78 -1.02
C ILE A 138 -8.41 9.30 -0.79
N THR A 139 -9.32 10.03 -1.41
CA THR A 139 -9.43 11.49 -1.27
C THR A 139 -9.75 11.88 0.17
N ALA A 140 -10.70 11.19 0.80
CA ALA A 140 -11.08 11.42 2.19
C ALA A 140 -9.90 11.15 3.15
N LEU A 141 -9.14 10.08 2.94
CA LEU A 141 -7.94 9.76 3.71
C LEU A 141 -6.84 10.81 3.53
N LYS A 142 -6.60 11.27 2.30
CA LYS A 142 -5.57 12.28 1.99
C LYS A 142 -5.94 13.68 2.47
N ALA A 143 -7.22 14.00 2.61
CA ALA A 143 -7.70 15.29 3.09
C ALA A 143 -7.52 15.48 4.61
N ARG A 144 -7.16 14.43 5.36
CA ARG A 144 -6.98 14.53 6.82
C ARG A 144 -5.77 15.40 7.18
N PRO A 145 -5.80 16.09 8.34
CA PRO A 145 -4.72 16.94 8.80
C PRO A 145 -3.36 16.23 8.75
N ASN A 146 -2.36 16.96 8.26
CA ASN A 146 -0.98 16.50 8.17
C ASN A 146 -0.07 17.65 8.57
N ASN A 147 0.89 17.42 9.45
CA ASN A 147 1.84 18.45 9.91
C ASN A 147 2.95 18.77 8.89
N GLY A 148 2.96 18.12 7.72
CA GLY A 148 3.91 18.37 6.64
C GLY A 148 5.35 17.90 6.93
N CYS A 149 5.57 17.07 7.94
CA CYS A 149 6.90 16.53 8.22
C CYS A 149 7.40 15.67 7.05
N THR A 150 8.55 16.04 6.48
CA THR A 150 9.19 15.32 5.38
C THR A 150 10.18 14.25 5.85
N GLY A 151 10.39 14.10 7.16
CA GLY A 151 11.36 13.18 7.72
C GLY A 151 12.83 13.59 7.46
N CYS A 152 13.10 14.85 7.13
CA CYS A 152 14.45 15.36 6.81
C CYS A 152 15.46 15.31 7.97
N LYS A 153 14.97 15.04 9.19
CA LYS A 153 15.75 14.91 10.43
C LYS A 153 16.55 16.17 10.85
N TYR A 154 16.25 17.33 10.25
CA TYR A 154 16.91 18.59 10.62
C TYR A 154 16.68 18.98 12.08
N CYS A 155 15.58 18.51 12.69
CA CYS A 155 15.24 18.69 14.10
C CYS A 155 16.00 17.72 15.05
N LEU A 156 16.90 16.90 14.54
CA LEU A 156 17.70 15.95 15.34
C LEU A 156 19.18 16.34 15.34
N PRO A 157 19.91 16.09 16.47
CA PRO A 157 19.37 15.56 17.72
C PRO A 157 18.51 16.59 18.47
N CYS A 158 17.38 16.15 19.03
CA CYS A 158 16.55 17.01 19.87
C CYS A 158 17.19 17.16 21.26
N ALA A 159 17.27 18.40 21.78
CA ALA A 159 17.84 18.68 23.10
C ALA A 159 17.08 17.96 24.25
N SER A 160 15.80 17.65 24.03
CA SER A 160 14.94 16.92 24.98
C SER A 160 14.87 15.41 24.68
N GLY A 161 15.70 14.88 23.79
CA GLY A 161 15.70 13.46 23.44
C GLY A 161 14.51 12.94 22.67
N VAL A 162 13.70 13.83 22.07
CA VAL A 162 12.48 13.44 21.35
C VAL A 162 12.80 13.07 19.89
N GLU A 163 12.35 11.91 19.44
CA GLU A 163 12.36 11.48 18.03
C GLU A 163 11.24 12.19 17.24
N ILE A 164 11.39 13.51 17.04
CA ILE A 164 10.36 14.39 16.47
C ILE A 164 9.77 13.86 15.15
N PRO A 165 10.56 13.37 14.17
CA PRO A 165 9.98 12.84 12.92
C PRO A 165 9.08 11.61 13.13
N ARG A 166 9.43 10.75 14.12
CA ARG A 166 8.61 9.60 14.50
C ARG A 166 7.28 10.05 15.10
N VAL A 167 7.32 10.94 16.08
CA VAL A 167 6.11 11.50 16.72
C VAL A 167 5.18 12.14 15.69
N PHE A 168 5.74 12.90 14.75
CA PHE A 168 4.95 13.53 13.69
C PHE A 168 4.36 12.50 12.71
N ARG A 169 5.06 11.43 12.40
CA ARG A 169 4.55 10.33 11.58
C ARG A 169 3.38 9.65 12.28
N VAL A 170 3.54 9.26 13.55
CA VAL A 170 2.49 8.62 14.36
C VAL A 170 1.24 9.51 14.43
N TRP A 171 1.43 10.81 14.68
CA TRP A 171 0.33 11.77 14.71
C TRP A 171 -0.39 11.87 13.36
N ASN A 172 0.36 11.95 12.24
CA ASN A 172 -0.23 12.01 10.90
C ASN A 172 -1.02 10.74 10.58
N ASP A 173 -0.49 9.57 10.92
CA ASP A 173 -1.13 8.29 10.70
C ASP A 173 -2.37 8.13 11.58
N PHE A 174 -2.32 8.57 12.83
CA PHE A 174 -3.50 8.61 13.71
C PHE A 174 -4.60 9.56 13.16
N GLN A 175 -4.25 10.77 12.71
CA GLN A 175 -5.21 11.67 12.09
C GLN A 175 -5.88 11.05 10.86
N ARG A 176 -5.13 10.27 10.10
CA ARG A 176 -5.60 9.65 8.85
C ARG A 176 -6.40 8.38 9.09
N TYR A 177 -5.94 7.50 9.95
CA TYR A 177 -6.50 6.15 10.08
C TYR A 177 -7.29 5.92 11.36
N GLN A 178 -7.20 6.83 12.34
CA GLN A 178 -7.89 6.76 13.64
C GLN A 178 -7.66 5.42 14.37
N ASN A 179 -6.49 4.82 14.19
CA ASN A 179 -6.10 3.56 14.81
C ASN A 179 -5.28 3.86 16.07
N GLU A 180 -5.95 3.79 17.25
CA GLU A 180 -5.33 4.07 18.55
C GLU A 180 -4.29 3.00 18.94
N ASP A 181 -4.55 1.72 18.65
CA ASP A 181 -3.66 0.63 18.98
C ASP A 181 -2.34 0.73 18.21
N ALA A 182 -2.42 1.05 16.90
CA ALA A 182 -1.22 1.27 16.10
C ALA A 182 -0.45 2.51 16.57
N ALA A 183 -1.14 3.59 16.94
CA ALA A 183 -0.49 4.80 17.44
C ALA A 183 0.17 4.60 18.82
N ALA A 184 -0.38 3.72 19.66
CA ALA A 184 0.17 3.40 20.98
C ALA A 184 1.36 2.41 20.90
N ALA A 185 1.42 1.57 19.86
CA ALA A 185 2.49 0.60 19.67
C ALA A 185 3.77 1.20 19.07
N ASP A 186 3.70 2.37 18.46
CA ASP A 186 4.78 3.07 17.74
C ASP A 186 5.43 4.13 18.62
#